data_04fb673fe314125e2aed2ea99d036b81
#
_entry.id   04fb673fe314125e2aed2ea99d036b81
#
_cell.length_a   1.000
_cell.length_b   1.000
_cell.length_c   1.000
_cell.angle_alpha   90.00
_cell.angle_beta   90.00
_cell.angle_gamma   90.00
#
_symmetry.space_group_name_H-M   'P 1'
#
loop_
_entity.id
_entity.type
_entity.pdbx_description
1 polymer ?
#
loop_
_entity_poly.entity_id
_entity_poly.type
_entity_poly.pdbx_seq_one_letter_code
_entity_poly.pdbx_strand_id
1 'polypeptide(L)'
;MKLNKYFPFAFIYFFINPFGLPFGLTYTALLAPVFYIWILKTRKKEILLPFLAAVLPFILIHLTIVGVEIKSYFLSLLNFILVYVFCQAVYTFLLTCKEPEKIFRMILVLNFILCLIAIPFYFTPYFEPLWVDQNIAMNVGQFRRLQLFTYEPSYYALLFTPIFFFYLLQYCFRQNTISGAWLFPMLFLPYVLSFSIGIIGAAIMAGVLLWLIYFRTLTRKRRIINALIFTGAGMGSVLVMLILFFRQNPVFLRIRNILSGEDSSGNGRVTDAFVLANKLLEKKNEFWGIGIGQIKIIGEATIRNYYLYYTDFRVAIPNAVAETMAIFGWVGVSLRFLIEISLFYYTRVWTNYYRLLLFLFIFIYQFTGSFITNVAEYVIWILAFTRTFQQFDIKSSKE
;
A
#
# COMPACT_ATOMS: atom_id res chain seq x y z
N MET A 1 -14.83 -13.42 -24.15
CA MET A 1 -14.23 -12.11 -23.83
C MET A 1 -12.76 -12.13 -24.29
N LYS A 2 -12.34 -11.30 -25.27
CA LYS A 2 -10.92 -11.28 -25.68
C LYS A 2 -10.09 -10.73 -24.53
N LEU A 3 -9.11 -11.50 -24.06
CA LEU A 3 -8.18 -11.08 -23.00
C LEU A 3 -7.42 -9.84 -23.49
N ASN A 4 -7.38 -8.79 -22.66
CA ASN A 4 -6.57 -7.61 -22.97
C ASN A 4 -5.09 -8.02 -22.93
N LYS A 5 -4.29 -7.61 -23.92
CA LYS A 5 -2.86 -7.97 -24.04
C LYS A 5 -2.01 -7.61 -22.81
N TYR A 6 -2.47 -6.68 -21.98
CA TYR A 6 -1.79 -6.25 -20.75
C TYR A 6 -2.28 -6.98 -19.50
N PHE A 7 -3.35 -7.78 -19.61
CA PHE A 7 -3.89 -8.50 -18.46
C PHE A 7 -2.88 -9.45 -17.79
N PRO A 8 -2.03 -10.20 -18.54
CA PRO A 8 -1.02 -11.06 -17.90
C PRO A 8 -0.06 -10.29 -16.99
N PHE A 9 0.35 -9.07 -17.37
CA PHE A 9 1.17 -8.21 -16.52
C PHE A 9 0.44 -7.82 -15.22
N ALA A 10 -0.81 -7.37 -15.34
CA ALA A 10 -1.64 -6.98 -14.20
C ALA A 10 -1.98 -8.20 -13.31
N PHE A 11 -2.16 -9.38 -13.90
CA PHE A 11 -2.38 -10.63 -13.18
C PHE A 11 -1.17 -11.03 -12.32
N ILE A 12 0.04 -10.95 -12.89
CA ILE A 12 1.28 -11.21 -12.15
C ILE A 12 1.38 -10.25 -10.95
N TYR A 13 1.16 -8.97 -11.16
CA TYR A 13 1.23 -7.98 -10.10
C TYR A 13 0.21 -8.23 -8.99
N PHE A 14 -1.04 -8.50 -9.33
CA PHE A 14 -2.13 -8.56 -8.38
C PHE A 14 -2.24 -9.93 -7.67
N PHE A 15 -2.12 -11.03 -8.40
CA PHE A 15 -2.47 -12.35 -7.88
C PHE A 15 -1.27 -13.23 -7.53
N ILE A 16 -0.14 -13.08 -8.22
CA ILE A 16 1.00 -13.99 -8.02
C ILE A 16 2.28 -13.29 -7.57
N ASN A 17 2.28 -11.97 -7.43
CA ASN A 17 3.49 -11.20 -7.13
C ASN A 17 4.33 -11.78 -5.97
N PRO A 18 3.79 -11.97 -4.75
CA PRO A 18 4.55 -12.47 -3.59
C PRO A 18 4.53 -14.00 -3.42
N PHE A 19 3.89 -14.75 -4.34
CA PHE A 19 3.60 -16.15 -4.14
C PHE A 19 4.84 -17.04 -4.36
N GLY A 20 5.22 -17.79 -3.33
CA GLY A 20 6.09 -18.96 -3.44
C GLY A 20 7.54 -18.76 -3.85
N LEU A 21 8.08 -17.53 -3.90
CA LEU A 21 9.48 -17.32 -4.26
C LEU A 21 10.41 -17.33 -3.03
N PRO A 22 11.60 -17.99 -3.13
CA PRO A 22 12.58 -18.00 -2.05
C PRO A 22 13.16 -16.60 -1.80
N PHE A 23 13.82 -16.42 -0.65
CA PHE A 23 14.52 -15.19 -0.22
C PHE A 23 13.66 -13.93 -0.17
N GLY A 24 12.34 -14.06 -0.12
CA GLY A 24 11.41 -12.90 -0.12
C GLY A 24 11.36 -12.15 -1.46
N LEU A 25 11.82 -12.77 -2.55
CA LEU A 25 11.70 -12.21 -3.89
C LEU A 25 10.23 -12.18 -4.32
N THR A 26 9.89 -11.20 -5.13
CA THR A 26 8.57 -11.09 -5.78
C THR A 26 8.68 -11.44 -7.25
N TYR A 27 7.60 -11.95 -7.88
CA TYR A 27 7.60 -12.21 -9.32
C TYR A 27 7.85 -10.94 -10.14
N THR A 28 7.41 -9.78 -9.65
CA THR A 28 7.71 -8.48 -10.27
C THR A 28 9.20 -8.16 -10.25
N ALA A 29 9.92 -8.54 -9.19
CA ALA A 29 11.37 -8.42 -9.12
C ALA A 29 12.07 -9.43 -10.03
N LEU A 30 11.68 -10.71 -9.98
CA LEU A 30 12.26 -11.77 -10.82
C LEU A 30 12.14 -11.47 -12.32
N LEU A 31 11.00 -10.91 -12.74
CA LEU A 31 10.72 -10.55 -14.14
C LEU A 31 11.25 -9.16 -14.54
N ALA A 32 11.88 -8.42 -13.64
CA ALA A 32 12.40 -7.08 -13.92
C ALA A 32 13.32 -7.02 -15.16
N PRO A 33 14.21 -7.97 -15.46
CA PRO A 33 15.00 -7.95 -16.71
C PRO A 33 14.12 -7.97 -17.97
N VAL A 34 13.03 -8.75 -17.96
CA VAL A 34 12.07 -8.81 -19.07
C VAL A 34 11.33 -7.48 -19.21
N PHE A 35 10.91 -6.90 -18.10
CA PHE A 35 10.27 -5.58 -18.08
C PHE A 35 11.21 -4.48 -18.56
N TYR A 36 12.47 -4.53 -18.20
CA TYR A 36 13.47 -3.57 -18.66
C TYR A 36 13.64 -3.61 -20.19
N ILE A 37 13.80 -4.80 -20.77
CA ILE A 37 13.87 -4.97 -22.22
C ILE A 37 12.58 -4.44 -22.90
N TRP A 38 11.42 -4.72 -22.33
CA TRP A 38 10.16 -4.23 -22.84
C TRP A 38 10.06 -2.70 -22.81
N ILE A 39 10.51 -2.06 -21.71
CA ILE A 39 10.54 -0.60 -21.58
C ILE A 39 11.46 0.01 -22.64
N LEU A 40 12.68 -0.52 -22.82
CA LEU A 40 13.63 -0.03 -23.81
C LEU A 40 13.04 -0.09 -25.24
N LYS A 41 12.36 -1.20 -25.57
CA LYS A 41 11.70 -1.36 -26.88
C LYS A 41 10.51 -0.41 -27.05
N THR A 42 9.75 -0.14 -26.00
CA THR A 42 8.51 0.63 -26.06
C THR A 42 8.76 2.13 -25.98
N ARG A 43 9.60 2.57 -25.05
CA ARG A 43 9.86 4.00 -24.79
C ARG A 43 11.10 4.52 -25.50
N LYS A 44 12.00 3.63 -25.94
CA LYS A 44 13.31 3.98 -26.55
C LYS A 44 14.13 4.92 -25.66
N LYS A 45 13.99 4.80 -24.34
CA LYS A 45 14.69 5.62 -23.34
C LYS A 45 15.34 4.74 -22.30
N GLU A 46 16.60 5.05 -21.98
CA GLU A 46 17.31 4.49 -20.86
C GLU A 46 16.72 5.02 -19.55
N ILE A 47 16.51 4.13 -18.59
CA ILE A 47 15.88 4.46 -17.29
C ILE A 47 16.81 4.23 -16.09
N LEU A 48 17.79 3.32 -16.22
CA LEU A 48 18.65 2.95 -15.09
C LEU A 48 19.72 4.02 -14.82
N LEU A 49 20.29 4.62 -15.87
CA LEU A 49 21.36 5.60 -15.70
C LEU A 49 20.94 6.81 -14.86
N PRO A 50 19.79 7.47 -15.11
CA PRO A 50 19.31 8.56 -14.26
C PRO A 50 19.04 8.12 -12.82
N PHE A 51 18.52 6.90 -12.63
CA PHE A 51 18.28 6.37 -11.30
C PHE A 51 19.60 6.14 -10.54
N LEU A 52 20.57 5.47 -11.18
CA LEU A 52 21.87 5.23 -10.57
C LEU A 52 22.61 6.53 -10.26
N ALA A 53 22.54 7.53 -11.14
CA ALA A 53 23.10 8.85 -10.88
C ALA A 53 22.46 9.53 -9.65
N ALA A 54 21.15 9.39 -9.45
CA ALA A 54 20.44 9.94 -8.29
C ALA A 54 20.79 9.22 -6.98
N VAL A 55 21.06 7.92 -7.04
CA VAL A 55 21.38 7.11 -5.84
C VAL A 55 22.89 7.11 -5.52
N LEU A 56 23.73 7.41 -6.50
CA LEU A 56 25.20 7.36 -6.37
C LEU A 56 25.75 8.15 -5.15
N PRO A 57 25.31 9.37 -4.83
CA PRO A 57 25.79 10.09 -3.66
C PRO A 57 25.55 9.32 -2.36
N PHE A 58 24.38 8.68 -2.22
CA PHE A 58 24.08 7.84 -1.07
C PHE A 58 24.99 6.60 -1.02
N ILE A 59 25.21 5.94 -2.15
CA ILE A 59 26.10 4.76 -2.22
C ILE A 59 27.51 5.15 -1.74
N LEU A 60 28.06 6.22 -2.29
CA LEU A 60 29.41 6.67 -1.94
C LEU A 60 29.56 7.00 -0.45
N ILE A 61 28.59 7.70 0.11
CA ILE A 61 28.61 8.07 1.53
C ILE A 61 28.38 6.85 2.43
N HIS A 62 27.39 6.00 2.11
CA HIS A 62 27.10 4.83 2.93
C HIS A 62 28.28 3.87 3.01
N LEU A 63 29.04 3.69 1.92
CA LEU A 63 30.20 2.80 1.90
C LEU A 63 31.38 3.32 2.74
N THR A 64 31.39 4.61 3.10
CA THR A 64 32.37 5.19 4.03
C THR A 64 31.99 5.02 5.51
N ILE A 65 30.74 4.63 5.79
CA ILE A 65 30.27 4.45 7.17
C ILE A 65 30.83 3.15 7.75
N VAL A 66 31.50 3.24 8.88
CA VAL A 66 32.09 2.08 9.57
C VAL A 66 31.01 1.11 10.02
N GLY A 67 31.21 -0.19 9.75
CA GLY A 67 30.32 -1.29 10.15
C GLY A 67 29.15 -1.53 9.21
N VAL A 68 29.21 -0.99 7.98
CA VAL A 68 28.26 -1.36 6.90
C VAL A 68 28.65 -2.73 6.34
N GLU A 69 27.70 -3.66 6.33
CA GLU A 69 27.88 -4.98 5.72
C GLU A 69 27.62 -4.87 4.21
N ILE A 70 28.68 -5.01 3.42
CA ILE A 70 28.71 -4.72 1.98
C ILE A 70 27.78 -5.66 1.20
N LYS A 71 27.75 -6.95 1.54
CA LYS A 71 26.91 -7.94 0.84
C LYS A 71 25.43 -7.63 0.98
N SER A 72 24.96 -7.36 2.21
CA SER A 72 23.57 -7.00 2.47
C SER A 72 23.20 -5.67 1.80
N TYR A 73 24.14 -4.72 1.78
CA TYR A 73 23.95 -3.43 1.11
C TYR A 73 23.67 -3.63 -0.38
N PHE A 74 24.53 -4.34 -1.10
CA PHE A 74 24.37 -4.52 -2.55
C PHE A 74 23.17 -5.41 -2.90
N LEU A 75 22.84 -6.43 -2.11
CA LEU A 75 21.63 -7.24 -2.33
C LEU A 75 20.36 -6.40 -2.17
N SER A 76 20.32 -5.52 -1.15
CA SER A 76 19.18 -4.65 -0.93
C SER A 76 19.09 -3.54 -1.97
N LEU A 77 20.22 -3.01 -2.42
CA LEU A 77 20.29 -2.05 -3.53
C LEU A 77 19.79 -2.69 -4.83
N LEU A 78 20.20 -3.92 -5.12
CA LEU A 78 19.71 -4.67 -6.28
C LEU A 78 18.19 -4.82 -6.22
N ASN A 79 17.64 -5.24 -5.07
CA ASN A 79 16.19 -5.34 -4.91
C ASN A 79 15.50 -3.99 -5.14
N PHE A 80 16.06 -2.90 -4.66
CA PHE A 80 15.54 -1.54 -4.88
C PHE A 80 15.56 -1.14 -6.36
N ILE A 81 16.62 -1.50 -7.10
CA ILE A 81 16.69 -1.32 -8.55
C ILE A 81 15.60 -2.15 -9.26
N LEU A 82 15.39 -3.40 -8.86
CA LEU A 82 14.35 -4.26 -9.45
C LEU A 82 12.95 -3.71 -9.23
N VAL A 83 12.67 -3.17 -8.03
CA VAL A 83 11.42 -2.45 -7.73
C VAL A 83 11.27 -1.22 -8.63
N TYR A 84 12.33 -0.43 -8.79
CA TYR A 84 12.31 0.74 -9.68
C TYR A 84 12.00 0.37 -11.13
N VAL A 85 12.64 -0.68 -11.66
CA VAL A 85 12.38 -1.18 -13.04
C VAL A 85 10.91 -1.57 -13.19
N PHE A 86 10.35 -2.29 -12.21
CA PHE A 86 8.94 -2.63 -12.24
C PHE A 86 8.02 -1.39 -12.19
N CYS A 87 8.34 -0.41 -11.36
CA CYS A 87 7.62 0.86 -11.31
C CYS A 87 7.62 1.58 -12.67
N GLN A 88 8.74 1.60 -13.37
CA GLN A 88 8.83 2.15 -14.73
C GLN A 88 8.04 1.31 -15.74
N ALA A 89 7.93 0.00 -15.52
CA ALA A 89 7.08 -0.86 -16.35
C ALA A 89 5.59 -0.52 -16.14
N VAL A 90 5.15 -0.32 -14.90
CA VAL A 90 3.77 0.12 -14.59
C VAL A 90 3.47 1.48 -15.24
N TYR A 91 4.38 2.42 -15.12
CA TYR A 91 4.22 3.74 -15.76
C TYR A 91 4.12 3.62 -17.28
N THR A 92 5.00 2.82 -17.89
CA THR A 92 4.97 2.55 -19.35
C THR A 92 3.67 1.86 -19.77
N PHE A 93 3.18 0.91 -18.97
CA PHE A 93 1.89 0.26 -19.16
C PHE A 93 0.73 1.27 -19.18
N LEU A 94 0.66 2.17 -18.17
CA LEU A 94 -0.41 3.17 -18.10
C LEU A 94 -0.39 4.15 -19.27
N LEU A 95 0.80 4.49 -19.80
CA LEU A 95 0.94 5.34 -20.98
C LEU A 95 0.51 4.65 -22.28
N THR A 96 0.61 3.33 -22.35
CA THR A 96 0.39 2.58 -23.60
C THR A 96 -0.90 1.78 -23.64
N CYS A 97 -1.51 1.53 -22.47
CA CYS A 97 -2.77 0.82 -22.35
C CYS A 97 -3.96 1.73 -22.68
N LYS A 98 -4.68 1.42 -23.76
CA LYS A 98 -5.85 2.20 -24.18
C LYS A 98 -7.09 2.00 -23.28
N GLU A 99 -7.19 0.86 -22.60
CA GLU A 99 -8.40 0.45 -21.85
C GLU A 99 -8.04 -0.10 -20.47
N PRO A 100 -7.45 0.72 -19.58
CA PRO A 100 -7.09 0.26 -18.23
C PRO A 100 -8.32 -0.14 -17.39
N GLU A 101 -9.49 0.42 -17.71
CA GLU A 101 -10.75 0.07 -17.05
C GLU A 101 -11.16 -1.40 -17.27
N LYS A 102 -10.92 -1.93 -18.47
CA LYS A 102 -11.20 -3.36 -18.73
C LYS A 102 -10.34 -4.26 -17.86
N ILE A 103 -9.10 -3.87 -17.62
CA ILE A 103 -8.19 -4.60 -16.73
C ILE A 103 -8.69 -4.53 -15.28
N PHE A 104 -9.06 -3.34 -14.81
CA PHE A 104 -9.64 -3.16 -13.48
C PHE A 104 -10.89 -4.02 -13.28
N ARG A 105 -11.77 -4.06 -14.31
CA ARG A 105 -12.95 -4.93 -14.28
C ARG A 105 -12.60 -6.42 -14.19
N MET A 106 -11.62 -6.87 -14.98
CA MET A 106 -11.19 -8.27 -14.95
C MET A 106 -10.62 -8.64 -13.58
N ILE A 107 -9.78 -7.77 -12.99
CA ILE A 107 -9.22 -7.98 -11.66
C ILE A 107 -10.33 -7.98 -10.60
N LEU A 108 -11.26 -7.03 -10.65
CA LEU A 108 -12.38 -6.96 -9.70
C LEU A 108 -13.21 -8.25 -9.69
N VAL A 109 -13.60 -8.72 -10.88
CA VAL A 109 -14.42 -9.94 -11.03
C VAL A 109 -13.64 -11.17 -10.56
N LEU A 110 -12.40 -11.33 -11.02
CA LEU A 110 -11.57 -12.47 -10.63
C LEU A 110 -11.27 -12.45 -9.12
N ASN A 111 -10.96 -11.30 -8.56
CA ASN A 111 -10.75 -11.14 -7.12
C ASN A 111 -12.00 -11.54 -6.31
N PHE A 112 -13.18 -11.12 -6.76
CA PHE A 112 -14.43 -11.50 -6.10
C PHE A 112 -14.67 -13.00 -6.14
N ILE A 113 -14.47 -13.62 -7.30
CA ILE A 113 -14.58 -15.09 -7.45
C ILE A 113 -13.61 -15.80 -6.49
N LEU A 114 -12.36 -15.35 -6.42
CA LEU A 114 -11.37 -15.92 -5.50
C LEU A 114 -11.75 -15.70 -4.02
N CYS A 115 -12.33 -14.57 -3.67
CA CYS A 115 -12.86 -14.34 -2.32
C CYS A 115 -13.99 -15.31 -1.98
N LEU A 116 -14.92 -15.56 -2.93
CA LEU A 116 -16.00 -16.53 -2.73
C LEU A 116 -15.47 -17.96 -2.57
N ILE A 117 -14.44 -18.33 -3.36
CA ILE A 117 -13.76 -19.62 -3.23
C ILE A 117 -13.04 -19.72 -1.88
N ALA A 118 -12.44 -18.61 -1.40
CA ALA A 118 -11.71 -18.60 -0.15
C ALA A 118 -12.61 -18.83 1.08
N ILE A 119 -13.88 -18.40 1.06
CA ILE A 119 -14.79 -18.53 2.21
C ILE A 119 -14.95 -19.98 2.71
N PRO A 120 -15.22 -20.99 1.88
CA PRO A 120 -15.28 -22.38 2.33
C PRO A 120 -13.97 -22.87 2.97
N PHE A 121 -12.83 -22.44 2.43
CA PHE A 121 -11.51 -22.82 2.97
C PHE A 121 -11.26 -22.30 4.37
N TYR A 122 -11.93 -21.23 4.81
CA TYR A 122 -11.85 -20.73 6.19
C TYR A 122 -12.17 -21.81 7.24
N PHE A 123 -13.09 -22.73 6.91
CA PHE A 123 -13.56 -23.78 7.80
C PHE A 123 -12.81 -25.12 7.64
N THR A 124 -11.79 -25.16 6.79
CA THR A 124 -11.02 -26.38 6.51
C THR A 124 -9.60 -26.28 7.10
N PRO A 125 -8.88 -27.41 7.26
CA PRO A 125 -7.48 -27.40 7.66
C PRO A 125 -6.55 -26.85 6.54
N TYR A 126 -7.03 -26.71 5.31
CA TYR A 126 -6.26 -26.24 4.13
C TYR A 126 -6.39 -24.75 3.88
N PHE A 127 -6.58 -23.94 4.91
CA PHE A 127 -6.84 -22.49 4.78
C PHE A 127 -5.58 -21.68 4.47
N GLU A 128 -4.40 -22.12 4.87
CA GLU A 128 -3.13 -21.36 4.86
C GLU A 128 -2.79 -20.61 3.55
N PRO A 129 -3.05 -21.14 2.34
CA PRO A 129 -2.75 -20.38 1.12
C PRO A 129 -3.58 -19.12 0.93
N LEU A 130 -4.78 -19.09 1.54
CA LEU A 130 -5.77 -18.02 1.34
C LEU A 130 -5.99 -17.17 2.59
N TRP A 131 -5.78 -17.76 3.77
CA TRP A 131 -6.01 -17.16 5.08
C TRP A 131 -4.78 -17.29 5.95
N VAL A 132 -4.59 -16.35 6.84
CA VAL A 132 -3.54 -16.41 7.86
C VAL A 132 -4.14 -16.25 9.26
N ASP A 133 -3.74 -17.13 10.16
CA ASP A 133 -4.01 -16.99 11.60
C ASP A 133 -3.00 -16.00 12.16
N GLN A 134 -3.46 -14.84 12.57
CA GLN A 134 -2.61 -13.83 13.21
C GLN A 134 -3.16 -13.48 14.59
N ASN A 135 -2.25 -13.43 15.56
CA ASN A 135 -2.50 -12.73 16.81
C ASN A 135 -2.58 -11.22 16.48
N ILE A 136 -3.78 -10.67 16.53
CA ILE A 136 -4.03 -9.28 16.11
C ILE A 136 -3.45 -8.29 17.12
N ALA A 137 -3.44 -8.64 18.41
CA ALA A 137 -2.82 -7.89 19.49
C ALA A 137 -2.60 -8.82 20.69
N MET A 138 -1.77 -8.41 21.66
CA MET A 138 -1.68 -9.10 22.94
C MET A 138 -3.08 -9.27 23.55
N ASN A 139 -3.38 -10.47 24.05
CA ASN A 139 -4.66 -10.85 24.68
C ASN A 139 -5.90 -10.82 23.77
N VAL A 140 -5.73 -10.62 22.46
CA VAL A 140 -6.79 -10.78 21.46
C VAL A 140 -6.55 -12.10 20.76
N GLY A 141 -7.48 -13.04 20.88
CA GLY A 141 -7.36 -14.40 20.32
C GLY A 141 -7.02 -14.45 18.84
N GLN A 142 -6.66 -15.62 18.34
CA GLN A 142 -6.36 -15.83 16.92
C GLN A 142 -7.57 -15.52 16.06
N PHE A 143 -7.36 -14.76 15.00
CA PHE A 143 -8.37 -14.40 14.03
C PHE A 143 -7.84 -14.65 12.62
N ARG A 144 -8.58 -15.40 11.81
CA ARG A 144 -8.22 -15.67 10.41
C ARG A 144 -8.53 -14.48 9.53
N ARG A 145 -7.54 -14.02 8.81
CA ARG A 145 -7.63 -12.86 7.91
C ARG A 145 -7.34 -13.31 6.47
N LEU A 146 -8.13 -12.80 5.53
CA LEU A 146 -7.93 -13.08 4.11
C LEU A 146 -6.67 -12.40 3.59
N GLN A 147 -5.77 -13.17 3.03
CA GLN A 147 -4.57 -12.69 2.33
C GLN A 147 -4.54 -13.08 0.85
N LEU A 148 -5.43 -13.98 0.43
CA LEU A 148 -5.37 -14.67 -0.86
C LEU A 148 -3.95 -15.19 -1.10
N PHE A 149 -3.36 -14.89 -2.27
CA PHE A 149 -2.00 -15.32 -2.60
C PHE A 149 -0.93 -14.31 -2.23
N THR A 150 -1.22 -13.37 -1.32
CA THR A 150 -0.23 -12.43 -0.82
C THR A 150 0.42 -12.92 0.47
N TYR A 151 1.52 -12.29 0.88
CA TYR A 151 2.22 -12.67 2.10
C TYR A 151 1.59 -12.08 3.37
N GLU A 152 0.66 -11.14 3.23
CA GLU A 152 0.03 -10.44 4.37
C GLU A 152 -1.32 -9.85 3.98
N PRO A 153 -2.36 -9.91 4.86
CA PRO A 153 -3.67 -9.30 4.62
C PRO A 153 -3.63 -7.79 4.36
N SER A 154 -2.72 -7.06 4.99
CA SER A 154 -2.56 -5.63 4.75
C SER A 154 -2.01 -5.35 3.35
N TYR A 155 -1.08 -6.16 2.86
CA TYR A 155 -0.59 -6.04 1.49
C TYR A 155 -1.69 -6.34 0.46
N TYR A 156 -2.51 -7.37 0.71
CA TYR A 156 -3.65 -7.67 -0.14
C TYR A 156 -4.65 -6.49 -0.22
N ALA A 157 -5.03 -5.93 0.94
CA ALA A 157 -5.91 -4.77 0.99
C ALA A 157 -5.30 -3.55 0.28
N LEU A 158 -3.98 -3.34 0.40
CA LEU A 158 -3.26 -2.26 -0.28
C LEU A 158 -3.32 -2.42 -1.81
N LEU A 159 -3.07 -3.63 -2.32
CA LEU A 159 -3.21 -3.94 -3.75
C LEU A 159 -4.61 -3.66 -4.29
N PHE A 160 -5.65 -3.94 -3.49
CA PHE A 160 -7.04 -3.79 -3.89
C PHE A 160 -7.53 -2.34 -3.83
N THR A 161 -6.91 -1.47 -3.03
CA THR A 161 -7.35 -0.09 -2.81
C THR A 161 -7.55 0.75 -4.09
N PRO A 162 -6.67 0.73 -5.11
CA PRO A 162 -6.90 1.47 -6.34
C PRO A 162 -8.17 1.05 -7.08
N ILE A 163 -8.47 -0.25 -7.08
CA ILE A 163 -9.66 -0.82 -7.73
C ILE A 163 -10.91 -0.44 -6.93
N PHE A 164 -10.84 -0.52 -5.61
CA PHE A 164 -11.91 -0.10 -4.71
C PHE A 164 -12.28 1.37 -4.94
N PHE A 165 -11.32 2.28 -4.93
CA PHE A 165 -11.56 3.70 -5.14
C PHE A 165 -12.11 4.02 -6.52
N PHE A 166 -11.61 3.34 -7.55
CA PHE A 166 -12.08 3.50 -8.91
C PHE A 166 -13.59 3.20 -9.02
N TYR A 167 -14.02 2.05 -8.56
CA TYR A 167 -15.43 1.64 -8.66
C TYR A 167 -16.33 2.37 -7.67
N LEU A 168 -15.83 2.74 -6.49
CA LEU A 168 -16.56 3.58 -5.54
C LEU A 168 -16.88 4.94 -6.16
N LEU A 169 -15.90 5.59 -6.82
CA LEU A 169 -16.12 6.85 -7.51
C LEU A 169 -17.03 6.68 -8.72
N GLN A 170 -16.90 5.63 -9.52
CA GLN A 170 -17.85 5.34 -10.61
C GLN A 170 -19.29 5.26 -10.08
N TYR A 171 -19.51 4.59 -8.97
CA TYR A 171 -20.82 4.54 -8.34
C TYR A 171 -21.30 5.92 -7.90
N CYS A 172 -20.47 6.68 -7.21
CA CYS A 172 -20.79 8.03 -6.75
C CYS A 172 -21.14 9.00 -7.91
N PHE A 173 -20.44 8.86 -9.05
CA PHE A 173 -20.64 9.72 -10.23
C PHE A 173 -21.66 9.17 -11.24
N ARG A 174 -22.36 8.07 -10.94
CA ARG A 174 -23.36 7.42 -11.81
C ARG A 174 -22.78 6.91 -13.15
N GLN A 175 -21.55 6.47 -13.15
CA GLN A 175 -20.84 5.94 -14.32
C GLN A 175 -20.66 4.42 -14.23
N ASN A 176 -21.30 3.77 -13.27
CA ASN A 176 -21.14 2.35 -13.00
C ASN A 176 -21.72 1.49 -14.12
N THR A 177 -20.90 0.56 -14.59
CA THR A 177 -21.29 -0.48 -15.58
C THR A 177 -21.77 -1.78 -14.90
N ILE A 178 -21.63 -1.87 -13.58
CA ILE A 178 -22.05 -3.02 -12.75
C ILE A 178 -23.18 -2.56 -11.85
N SER A 179 -24.22 -3.40 -11.70
CA SER A 179 -25.32 -3.06 -10.79
C SER A 179 -24.82 -2.91 -9.35
N GLY A 180 -25.39 -1.95 -8.60
CA GLY A 180 -24.97 -1.69 -7.20
C GLY A 180 -25.09 -2.92 -6.31
N ALA A 181 -26.12 -3.77 -6.55
CA ALA A 181 -26.32 -4.99 -5.78
C ALA A 181 -25.12 -5.96 -5.82
N TRP A 182 -24.43 -6.04 -6.96
CA TRP A 182 -23.21 -6.85 -7.11
C TRP A 182 -21.94 -6.06 -6.80
N LEU A 183 -21.93 -4.76 -7.09
CA LEU A 183 -20.74 -3.94 -6.90
C LEU A 183 -20.34 -3.83 -5.42
N PHE A 184 -21.31 -3.62 -4.52
CA PHE A 184 -21.02 -3.49 -3.10
C PHE A 184 -20.38 -4.74 -2.49
N PRO A 185 -20.90 -5.97 -2.67
CA PRO A 185 -20.22 -7.17 -2.23
C PRO A 185 -18.81 -7.31 -2.84
N MET A 186 -18.64 -7.03 -4.13
CA MET A 186 -17.33 -7.11 -4.80
C MET A 186 -16.29 -6.15 -4.19
N LEU A 187 -16.72 -4.99 -3.70
CA LEU A 187 -15.82 -3.99 -3.13
C LEU A 187 -15.56 -4.21 -1.65
N PHE A 188 -16.60 -4.47 -0.86
CA PHE A 188 -16.47 -4.48 0.59
C PHE A 188 -16.06 -5.83 1.16
N LEU A 189 -16.45 -6.96 0.54
CA LEU A 189 -16.09 -8.28 1.02
C LEU A 189 -14.56 -8.48 1.16
N PRO A 190 -13.71 -8.11 0.18
CA PRO A 190 -12.26 -8.19 0.31
C PRO A 190 -11.72 -7.40 1.52
N TYR A 191 -12.21 -6.19 1.74
CA TYR A 191 -11.80 -5.35 2.86
C TYR A 191 -12.20 -5.93 4.21
N VAL A 192 -13.46 -6.37 4.33
CA VAL A 192 -13.99 -6.97 5.56
C VAL A 192 -13.20 -8.23 5.91
N LEU A 193 -12.99 -9.12 4.95
CA LEU A 193 -12.29 -10.39 5.18
C LEU A 193 -10.79 -10.20 5.43
N SER A 194 -10.15 -9.19 4.85
CA SER A 194 -8.74 -8.88 5.12
C SER A 194 -8.52 -8.25 6.49
N PHE A 195 -9.54 -7.59 7.02
CA PHE A 195 -9.52 -6.90 8.32
C PHE A 195 -8.27 -6.04 8.55
N SER A 196 -7.89 -5.25 7.55
CA SER A 196 -6.71 -4.38 7.57
C SER A 196 -7.05 -2.98 8.08
N ILE A 197 -7.12 -2.81 9.40
CA ILE A 197 -7.58 -1.55 10.03
C ILE A 197 -6.77 -0.34 9.56
N GLY A 198 -5.44 -0.47 9.45
CA GLY A 198 -4.59 0.64 8.97
C GLY A 198 -4.93 1.10 7.55
N ILE A 199 -5.17 0.15 6.64
CA ILE A 199 -5.59 0.44 5.26
C ILE A 199 -6.99 1.06 5.22
N ILE A 200 -7.93 0.46 5.96
CA ILE A 200 -9.32 0.95 6.06
C ILE A 200 -9.33 2.36 6.65
N GLY A 201 -8.59 2.59 7.74
CA GLY A 201 -8.48 3.90 8.38
C GLY A 201 -7.90 4.97 7.45
N ALA A 202 -6.80 4.66 6.75
CA ALA A 202 -6.21 5.55 5.76
C ALA A 202 -7.17 5.84 4.58
N ALA A 203 -7.92 4.83 4.12
CA ALA A 203 -8.91 4.99 3.05
C ALA A 203 -10.09 5.90 3.48
N ILE A 204 -10.59 5.72 4.71
CA ILE A 204 -11.65 6.56 5.27
C ILE A 204 -11.13 8.00 5.41
N MET A 205 -9.94 8.20 6.00
CA MET A 205 -9.35 9.52 6.18
C MET A 205 -9.12 10.24 4.85
N ALA A 206 -8.61 9.54 3.84
CA ALA A 206 -8.46 10.09 2.49
C ALA A 206 -9.81 10.49 1.87
N GLY A 207 -10.85 9.67 2.06
CA GLY A 207 -12.21 9.97 1.62
C GLY A 207 -12.79 11.20 2.31
N VAL A 208 -12.61 11.34 3.62
CA VAL A 208 -13.03 12.50 4.41
C VAL A 208 -12.29 13.76 3.94
N LEU A 209 -10.97 13.70 3.76
CA LEU A 209 -10.19 14.84 3.25
C LEU A 209 -10.64 15.24 1.84
N LEU A 210 -10.85 14.29 0.94
CA LEU A 210 -11.39 14.56 -0.38
C LEU A 210 -12.76 15.26 -0.30
N TRP A 211 -13.65 14.79 0.58
CA TRP A 211 -14.95 15.39 0.80
C TRP A 211 -14.84 16.81 1.37
N LEU A 212 -13.94 17.05 2.32
CA LEU A 212 -13.70 18.39 2.87
C LEU A 212 -13.16 19.35 1.80
N ILE A 213 -12.18 18.93 1.00
CA ILE A 213 -11.60 19.76 -0.07
C ILE A 213 -12.66 20.17 -1.10
N TYR A 214 -13.55 19.24 -1.47
CA TYR A 214 -14.59 19.46 -2.48
C TYR A 214 -16.01 19.49 -1.89
N PHE A 215 -16.15 19.90 -0.64
CA PHE A 215 -17.41 19.88 0.10
C PHE A 215 -18.58 20.43 -0.70
N ARG A 216 -18.45 21.66 -1.24
CA ARG A 216 -19.52 22.34 -2.00
C ARG A 216 -19.94 21.57 -3.26
N THR A 217 -19.02 20.88 -3.91
CA THR A 217 -19.29 20.13 -5.14
C THR A 217 -19.86 18.75 -4.86
N LEU A 218 -19.33 18.08 -3.84
CA LEU A 218 -19.70 16.70 -3.52
C LEU A 218 -21.02 16.62 -2.75
N THR A 219 -21.33 17.60 -1.87
CA THR A 219 -22.61 17.66 -1.13
C THR A 219 -23.82 17.91 -2.03
N ARG A 220 -23.64 18.52 -3.20
CA ARG A 220 -24.72 18.64 -4.19
C ARG A 220 -25.12 17.30 -4.81
N LYS A 221 -24.32 16.26 -4.67
CA LYS A 221 -24.59 14.91 -5.20
C LYS A 221 -25.23 14.04 -4.12
N ARG A 222 -26.56 13.98 -4.10
CA ARG A 222 -27.37 13.22 -3.11
C ARG A 222 -26.91 11.78 -2.88
N ARG A 223 -26.36 11.10 -3.91
CA ARG A 223 -25.82 9.74 -3.77
C ARG A 223 -24.57 9.67 -2.89
N ILE A 224 -23.71 10.68 -2.93
CA ILE A 224 -22.49 10.73 -2.10
C ILE A 224 -22.90 10.89 -0.64
N ILE A 225 -23.85 11.80 -0.37
CA ILE A 225 -24.40 11.98 0.98
C ILE A 225 -25.04 10.69 1.47
N ASN A 226 -25.88 10.05 0.64
CA ASN A 226 -26.50 8.78 1.01
C ASN A 226 -25.44 7.68 1.25
N ALA A 227 -24.41 7.57 0.40
CA ALA A 227 -23.33 6.61 0.60
C ALA A 227 -22.58 6.87 1.92
N LEU A 228 -22.28 8.12 2.25
CA LEU A 228 -21.65 8.48 3.53
C LEU A 228 -22.55 8.16 4.72
N ILE A 229 -23.86 8.49 4.65
CA ILE A 229 -24.84 8.18 5.70
C ILE A 229 -24.96 6.67 5.88
N PHE A 230 -25.13 5.89 4.79
CA PHE A 230 -25.26 4.44 4.87
C PHE A 230 -23.98 3.76 5.38
N THR A 231 -22.81 4.23 4.93
CA THR A 231 -21.52 3.70 5.42
C THR A 231 -21.33 4.04 6.90
N GLY A 232 -21.60 5.28 7.30
CA GLY A 232 -21.49 5.73 8.69
C GLY A 232 -22.50 5.03 9.60
N ALA A 233 -23.76 4.93 9.19
CA ALA A 233 -24.80 4.21 9.93
C ALA A 233 -24.50 2.71 10.03
N GLY A 234 -24.05 2.09 8.92
CA GLY A 234 -23.67 0.68 8.91
C GLY A 234 -22.48 0.38 9.84
N MET A 235 -21.43 1.18 9.76
CA MET A 235 -20.28 1.04 10.66
C MET A 235 -20.68 1.30 12.14
N GLY A 236 -21.49 2.34 12.39
CA GLY A 236 -22.01 2.63 13.71
C GLY A 236 -22.85 1.48 14.28
N SER A 237 -23.74 0.90 13.47
CA SER A 237 -24.57 -0.23 13.87
C SER A 237 -23.74 -1.45 14.21
N VAL A 238 -22.71 -1.78 13.39
CA VAL A 238 -21.78 -2.89 13.67
C VAL A 238 -21.01 -2.64 14.96
N LEU A 239 -20.52 -1.42 15.17
CA LEU A 239 -19.81 -1.05 16.40
C LEU A 239 -20.71 -1.21 17.65
N VAL A 240 -21.94 -0.68 17.58
CA VAL A 240 -22.93 -0.82 18.67
C VAL A 240 -23.26 -2.28 18.93
N MET A 241 -23.46 -3.09 17.89
CA MET A 241 -23.70 -4.52 18.00
C MET A 241 -22.52 -5.24 18.68
N LEU A 242 -21.27 -4.93 18.29
CA LEU A 242 -20.07 -5.48 18.91
C LEU A 242 -19.96 -5.09 20.38
N ILE A 243 -20.25 -3.84 20.73
CA ILE A 243 -20.23 -3.34 22.11
C ILE A 243 -21.26 -4.06 22.97
N LEU A 244 -22.47 -4.24 22.49
CA LEU A 244 -23.57 -4.78 23.27
C LEU A 244 -23.52 -6.31 23.41
N PHE A 245 -23.19 -7.03 22.33
CA PHE A 245 -23.35 -8.48 22.25
C PHE A 245 -22.04 -9.27 22.19
N PHE A 246 -20.92 -8.65 21.78
CA PHE A 246 -19.68 -9.36 21.50
C PHE A 246 -18.44 -8.69 22.09
N ARG A 247 -18.49 -8.32 23.36
CA ARG A 247 -17.39 -7.61 24.06
C ARG A 247 -16.04 -8.35 24.08
N GLN A 248 -16.05 -9.67 23.94
CA GLN A 248 -14.82 -10.48 23.86
C GLN A 248 -14.40 -10.79 22.43
N ASN A 249 -15.11 -10.26 21.43
CA ASN A 249 -14.74 -10.46 20.04
C ASN A 249 -13.39 -9.78 19.74
N PRO A 250 -12.46 -10.45 19.03
CA PRO A 250 -11.16 -9.90 18.67
C PRO A 250 -11.22 -8.52 17.99
N VAL A 251 -12.23 -8.28 17.16
CA VAL A 251 -12.46 -6.99 16.50
C VAL A 251 -12.72 -5.88 17.52
N PHE A 252 -13.64 -6.12 18.45
CA PHE A 252 -13.97 -5.16 19.49
C PHE A 252 -12.78 -4.89 20.42
N LEU A 253 -12.09 -5.95 20.87
CA LEU A 253 -10.92 -5.82 21.72
C LEU A 253 -9.82 -4.99 21.04
N ARG A 254 -9.60 -5.18 19.74
CA ARG A 254 -8.64 -4.39 18.98
C ARG A 254 -9.05 -2.93 18.86
N ILE A 255 -10.33 -2.65 18.56
CA ILE A 255 -10.82 -1.26 18.51
C ILE A 255 -10.63 -0.59 19.87
N ARG A 256 -10.95 -1.30 20.95
CA ARG A 256 -10.74 -0.81 22.32
C ARG A 256 -9.26 -0.52 22.59
N ASN A 257 -8.35 -1.43 22.25
CA ASN A 257 -6.92 -1.23 22.43
C ASN A 257 -6.38 -0.04 21.61
N ILE A 258 -6.89 0.18 20.41
CA ILE A 258 -6.56 1.39 19.61
C ILE A 258 -7.02 2.65 20.35
N LEU A 259 -8.25 2.66 20.88
CA LEU A 259 -8.80 3.81 21.58
C LEU A 259 -8.12 4.08 22.93
N SER A 260 -7.66 3.04 23.63
CA SER A 260 -6.89 3.15 24.89
C SER A 260 -5.39 3.42 24.66
N GLY A 261 -4.91 3.41 23.42
CA GLY A 261 -3.47 3.57 23.10
C GLY A 261 -2.63 2.32 23.39
N GLU A 262 -3.26 1.18 23.66
CA GLU A 262 -2.59 -0.09 23.99
C GLU A 262 -2.38 -1.01 22.76
N ASP A 263 -2.72 -0.55 21.55
CA ASP A 263 -2.51 -1.35 20.32
C ASP A 263 -1.02 -1.37 19.94
N SER A 264 -0.32 -2.40 20.40
CA SER A 264 1.10 -2.61 20.11
C SER A 264 1.42 -2.62 18.60
N SER A 265 0.50 -3.10 17.76
CA SER A 265 0.68 -3.12 16.30
C SER A 265 0.57 -1.71 15.68
N GLY A 266 -0.33 -0.88 16.20
CA GLY A 266 -0.48 0.52 15.78
C GLY A 266 0.70 1.37 16.26
N ASN A 267 1.03 1.28 17.55
CA ASN A 267 2.13 2.01 18.15
C ASN A 267 3.47 1.66 17.49
N GLY A 268 3.73 0.37 17.23
CA GLY A 268 4.93 -0.09 16.54
C GLY A 268 5.10 0.48 15.12
N ARG A 269 4.00 0.80 14.44
CA ARG A 269 4.04 1.38 13.09
C ARG A 269 4.09 2.90 13.08
N VAL A 270 3.53 3.58 14.06
CA VAL A 270 3.43 5.05 14.08
C VAL A 270 4.50 5.64 14.97
N THR A 271 4.49 5.33 16.26
CA THR A 271 5.38 5.98 17.23
C THR A 271 6.74 5.29 17.32
N ASP A 272 6.74 3.97 17.56
CA ASP A 272 7.98 3.22 17.78
C ASP A 272 8.87 3.20 16.55
N ALA A 273 8.26 3.18 15.36
CA ALA A 273 9.00 3.22 14.10
C ALA A 273 9.92 4.46 14.01
N PHE A 274 9.41 5.64 14.39
CA PHE A 274 10.22 6.87 14.39
C PHE A 274 11.23 6.89 15.53
N VAL A 275 10.86 6.40 16.71
CA VAL A 275 11.80 6.27 17.84
C VAL A 275 12.97 5.37 17.47
N LEU A 276 12.69 4.22 16.85
CA LEU A 276 13.72 3.29 16.38
C LEU A 276 14.58 3.88 15.27
N ALA A 277 13.97 4.55 14.29
CA ALA A 277 14.69 5.24 13.24
C ALA A 277 15.66 6.26 13.82
N ASN A 278 15.22 7.11 14.76
CA ASN A 278 16.07 8.09 15.42
C ASN A 278 17.24 7.46 16.17
N LYS A 279 16.97 6.42 16.97
CA LYS A 279 18.02 5.65 17.67
C LYS A 279 19.07 5.04 16.72
N LEU A 280 18.70 4.69 15.49
CA LEU A 280 19.62 4.20 14.49
C LEU A 280 20.48 5.34 13.90
N LEU A 281 19.87 6.51 13.66
CA LEU A 281 20.56 7.70 13.17
C LEU A 281 21.62 8.17 14.17
N GLU A 282 21.29 8.26 15.46
CA GLU A 282 22.22 8.65 16.55
C GLU A 282 23.48 7.77 16.59
N LYS A 283 23.35 6.49 16.21
CA LYS A 283 24.48 5.54 16.19
C LYS A 283 25.43 5.71 15.01
N LYS A 284 25.01 6.35 13.92
CA LYS A 284 25.77 6.38 12.66
C LYS A 284 25.80 7.78 12.05
N ASN A 285 24.81 8.16 11.28
CA ASN A 285 24.78 9.44 10.60
C ASN A 285 23.35 9.95 10.46
N GLU A 286 23.06 11.09 11.07
CA GLU A 286 21.71 11.67 11.09
C GLU A 286 21.26 12.15 9.71
N PHE A 287 22.19 12.70 8.91
CA PHE A 287 21.86 13.27 7.61
C PHE A 287 21.70 12.21 6.51
N TRP A 288 22.54 11.18 6.51
CA TRP A 288 22.61 10.19 5.42
C TRP A 288 22.10 8.82 5.81
N GLY A 289 21.82 8.58 7.09
CA GLY A 289 21.27 7.31 7.59
C GLY A 289 22.32 6.21 7.74
N ILE A 290 21.84 4.99 7.91
CA ILE A 290 22.69 3.79 8.14
C ILE A 290 23.02 3.01 6.87
N GLY A 291 22.35 3.32 5.76
CA GLY A 291 22.47 2.60 4.48
C GLY A 291 21.40 1.53 4.25
N ILE A 292 21.15 1.25 2.97
CA ILE A 292 20.15 0.26 2.55
C ILE A 292 20.57 -1.14 2.98
N GLY A 293 19.62 -1.96 3.47
CA GLY A 293 19.87 -3.32 3.94
C GLY A 293 20.49 -3.42 5.34
N GLN A 294 20.85 -2.28 5.98
CA GLN A 294 21.59 -2.28 7.23
C GLN A 294 20.72 -2.35 8.49
N ILE A 295 19.41 -2.16 8.38
CA ILE A 295 18.48 -2.25 9.53
C ILE A 295 18.59 -3.65 10.19
N LYS A 296 18.71 -4.71 9.42
CA LYS A 296 18.85 -6.09 9.91
C LYS A 296 20.21 -6.40 10.52
N ILE A 297 21.22 -5.60 10.25
CA ILE A 297 22.60 -5.80 10.71
C ILE A 297 22.90 -4.84 11.87
N ILE A 298 22.93 -3.55 11.57
CA ILE A 298 23.27 -2.50 12.56
C ILE A 298 22.10 -2.28 13.54
N GLY A 299 20.87 -2.42 13.04
CA GLY A 299 19.65 -2.18 13.80
C GLY A 299 19.21 -3.34 14.70
N GLU A 300 19.72 -4.56 14.45
CA GLU A 300 19.22 -5.76 15.16
C GLU A 300 19.29 -5.60 16.68
N ALA A 301 20.45 -5.28 17.24
CA ALA A 301 20.58 -5.12 18.67
C ALA A 301 19.69 -3.99 19.24
N THR A 302 19.55 -2.88 18.51
CA THR A 302 18.72 -1.74 18.95
C THR A 302 17.25 -2.12 18.98
N ILE A 303 16.76 -2.78 17.94
CA ILE A 303 15.35 -3.18 17.81
C ILE A 303 15.00 -4.29 18.79
N ARG A 304 15.87 -5.31 18.94
CA ARG A 304 15.66 -6.37 19.94
C ARG A 304 15.66 -5.83 21.37
N ASN A 305 16.58 -4.92 21.73
CA ASN A 305 16.61 -4.30 23.03
C ASN A 305 15.41 -3.38 23.30
N TYR A 306 14.84 -2.79 22.28
CA TYR A 306 13.63 -1.97 22.42
C TYR A 306 12.39 -2.82 22.72
N TYR A 307 12.29 -4.00 22.09
CA TYR A 307 11.17 -4.93 22.24
C TYR A 307 11.55 -6.15 23.11
N LEU A 308 12.15 -5.94 24.27
CA LEU A 308 12.70 -6.96 25.18
C LEU A 308 11.79 -8.19 25.44
N TYR A 309 10.48 -8.07 25.27
CA TYR A 309 9.51 -9.11 25.56
C TYR A 309 9.09 -9.95 24.34
N TYR A 310 9.65 -9.70 23.15
CA TYR A 310 9.24 -10.37 21.91
C TYR A 310 10.38 -11.19 21.33
N THR A 311 10.34 -12.51 21.50
CA THR A 311 11.36 -13.44 21.01
C THR A 311 11.32 -13.61 19.49
N ASP A 312 10.15 -13.47 18.84
CA ASP A 312 9.94 -13.74 17.41
C ASP A 312 9.77 -12.46 16.56
N PHE A 313 10.30 -11.34 17.03
CA PHE A 313 10.13 -10.07 16.33
C PHE A 313 10.98 -10.00 15.06
N ARG A 314 10.36 -9.65 13.92
CA ARG A 314 11.11 -9.34 12.69
C ARG A 314 11.85 -8.02 12.87
N VAL A 315 13.16 -8.05 12.62
CA VAL A 315 14.00 -6.85 12.64
C VAL A 315 13.69 -5.99 11.42
N ALA A 316 12.72 -5.10 11.56
CA ALA A 316 12.23 -4.20 10.51
C ALA A 316 11.59 -2.95 11.12
N ILE A 317 11.48 -1.90 10.34
CA ILE A 317 10.72 -0.68 10.68
C ILE A 317 9.53 -0.63 9.73
N PRO A 318 8.32 -1.04 10.16
CA PRO A 318 7.14 -1.18 9.29
C PRO A 318 6.43 0.17 9.07
N ASN A 319 7.16 1.18 8.60
CA ASN A 319 6.69 2.52 8.29
C ASN A 319 7.63 3.10 7.22
N ALA A 320 7.11 3.41 6.04
CA ALA A 320 7.94 3.78 4.91
C ALA A 320 8.73 5.09 5.11
N VAL A 321 8.16 6.06 5.83
CA VAL A 321 8.87 7.32 6.14
C VAL A 321 9.95 7.10 7.18
N ALA A 322 9.63 6.38 8.27
CA ALA A 322 10.60 6.06 9.32
C ALA A 322 11.72 5.14 8.80
N GLU A 323 11.38 4.18 7.92
CA GLU A 323 12.39 3.34 7.25
C GLU A 323 13.28 4.18 6.32
N THR A 324 12.69 5.12 5.54
CA THR A 324 13.45 6.07 4.72
C THR A 324 14.38 6.90 5.59
N MET A 325 13.89 7.38 6.74
CA MET A 325 14.68 8.13 7.72
C MET A 325 15.85 7.30 8.25
N ALA A 326 15.61 6.07 8.69
CA ALA A 326 16.67 5.20 9.19
C ALA A 326 17.73 4.92 8.12
N ILE A 327 17.32 4.61 6.87
CA ILE A 327 18.20 4.17 5.79
C ILE A 327 18.96 5.34 5.14
N PHE A 328 18.26 6.43 4.82
CA PHE A 328 18.78 7.56 4.02
C PHE A 328 18.88 8.87 4.82
N GLY A 329 18.58 8.85 6.11
CA GLY A 329 18.64 10.01 6.98
C GLY A 329 17.63 11.11 6.64
N TRP A 330 17.88 12.29 7.20
CA TRP A 330 17.05 13.47 6.94
C TRP A 330 17.10 13.93 5.49
N VAL A 331 18.23 13.71 4.78
CA VAL A 331 18.35 14.00 3.35
C VAL A 331 17.39 13.12 2.54
N GLY A 332 17.31 11.83 2.86
CA GLY A 332 16.40 10.92 2.19
C GLY A 332 14.93 11.28 2.40
N VAL A 333 14.54 11.62 3.64
CA VAL A 333 13.17 12.05 3.96
C VAL A 333 12.82 13.35 3.23
N SER A 334 13.73 14.32 3.24
CA SER A 334 13.54 15.60 2.54
C SER A 334 13.36 15.41 1.04
N LEU A 335 14.18 14.56 0.42
CA LEU A 335 14.04 14.22 -1.01
C LEU A 335 12.75 13.50 -1.31
N ARG A 336 12.31 12.56 -0.45
CA ARG A 336 11.03 11.87 -0.58
C ARG A 336 9.88 12.87 -0.67
N PHE A 337 9.74 13.76 0.33
CA PHE A 337 8.68 14.75 0.32
C PHE A 337 8.80 15.78 -0.81
N LEU A 338 10.03 16.19 -1.14
CA LEU A 338 10.26 17.08 -2.28
C LEU A 338 9.75 16.47 -3.60
N ILE A 339 10.02 15.19 -3.83
CA ILE A 339 9.55 14.46 -5.02
C ILE A 339 8.03 14.33 -4.99
N GLU A 340 7.43 13.91 -3.88
CA GLU A 340 5.99 13.72 -3.72
C GLU A 340 5.22 15.04 -3.97
N ILE A 341 5.66 16.13 -3.35
CA ILE A 341 5.06 17.47 -3.50
C ILE A 341 5.29 18.02 -4.91
N SER A 342 6.51 17.89 -5.45
CA SER A 342 6.80 18.36 -6.81
C SER A 342 5.95 17.64 -7.85
N LEU A 343 5.81 16.32 -7.75
CA LEU A 343 4.97 15.54 -8.65
C LEU A 343 3.48 15.85 -8.46
N PHE A 344 3.03 16.12 -7.24
CA PHE A 344 1.67 16.57 -6.97
C PHE A 344 1.33 17.82 -7.79
N TYR A 345 2.19 18.85 -7.73
CA TYR A 345 2.00 20.10 -8.46
C TYR A 345 2.23 19.93 -9.96
N TYR A 346 3.31 19.27 -10.38
CA TYR A 346 3.66 19.08 -11.77
C TYR A 346 2.60 18.33 -12.56
N THR A 347 2.05 17.26 -11.97
CA THR A 347 1.02 16.45 -12.62
C THR A 347 -0.40 16.96 -12.37
N ARG A 348 -0.56 18.01 -11.55
CA ARG A 348 -1.86 18.59 -11.17
C ARG A 348 -2.82 17.54 -10.62
N VAL A 349 -2.41 16.81 -9.59
CA VAL A 349 -3.20 15.70 -8.98
C VAL A 349 -4.60 16.16 -8.57
N TRP A 350 -4.72 17.38 -8.06
CA TRP A 350 -6.00 17.97 -7.60
C TRP A 350 -7.06 18.15 -8.70
N THR A 351 -6.71 18.02 -9.97
CA THR A 351 -7.68 18.19 -11.06
C THR A 351 -8.52 16.93 -11.34
N ASN A 352 -8.27 15.82 -10.62
CA ASN A 352 -8.96 14.56 -10.83
C ASN A 352 -9.26 13.89 -9.48
N TYR A 353 -10.52 13.56 -9.22
CA TYR A 353 -10.97 12.99 -7.95
C TYR A 353 -10.28 11.65 -7.60
N TYR A 354 -10.09 10.76 -8.60
CA TYR A 354 -9.47 9.47 -8.37
C TYR A 354 -7.99 9.61 -8.00
N ARG A 355 -7.26 10.43 -8.74
CA ARG A 355 -5.84 10.70 -8.51
C ARG A 355 -5.61 11.35 -7.15
N LEU A 356 -6.44 12.34 -6.79
CA LEU A 356 -6.35 13.01 -5.49
C LEU A 356 -6.66 12.05 -4.34
N LEU A 357 -7.67 11.19 -4.50
CA LEU A 357 -8.03 10.20 -3.49
C LEU A 357 -6.89 9.20 -3.26
N LEU A 358 -6.24 8.72 -4.34
CA LEU A 358 -5.07 7.86 -4.25
C LEU A 358 -3.88 8.56 -3.59
N PHE A 359 -3.63 9.82 -3.95
CA PHE A 359 -2.57 10.62 -3.36
C PHE A 359 -2.78 10.79 -1.84
N LEU A 360 -3.96 11.22 -1.42
CA LEU A 360 -4.29 11.40 -0.01
C LEU A 360 -4.16 10.08 0.76
N PHE A 361 -4.66 8.99 0.19
CA PHE A 361 -4.58 7.67 0.81
C PHE A 361 -3.13 7.23 1.03
N ILE A 362 -2.31 7.25 -0.02
CA ILE A 362 -0.95 6.72 0.09
C ILE A 362 -0.03 7.66 0.89
N PHE A 363 -0.27 8.98 0.82
CA PHE A 363 0.42 9.96 1.63
C PHE A 363 0.17 9.75 3.13
N ILE A 364 -1.05 9.37 3.53
CA ILE A 364 -1.36 9.03 4.92
C ILE A 364 -0.75 7.66 5.27
N TYR A 365 -0.92 6.68 4.39
CA TYR A 365 -0.53 5.31 4.67
C TYR A 365 0.97 5.12 4.85
N GLN A 366 1.81 5.90 4.17
CA GLN A 366 3.27 5.85 4.35
C GLN A 366 3.74 6.14 5.79
N PHE A 367 2.92 6.83 6.61
CA PHE A 367 3.19 7.09 8.03
C PHE A 367 2.65 6.00 8.97
N THR A 368 1.84 5.07 8.47
CA THR A 368 1.16 4.06 9.27
C THR A 368 1.46 2.63 8.87
N GLY A 369 2.28 2.44 7.84
CA GLY A 369 2.61 1.13 7.31
C GLY A 369 3.61 1.21 6.17
N SER A 370 3.74 0.09 5.44
CA SER A 370 4.58 -0.04 4.26
C SER A 370 6.09 -0.10 4.52
N PHE A 371 6.85 -0.31 3.46
CA PHE A 371 8.32 -0.39 3.41
C PHE A 371 8.82 0.25 2.13
N ILE A 372 10.07 0.71 2.12
CA ILE A 372 10.69 1.35 0.93
C ILE A 372 10.78 0.44 -0.31
N THR A 373 10.63 -0.87 -0.14
CA THR A 373 10.60 -1.84 -1.24
C THR A 373 9.19 -2.32 -1.58
N ASN A 374 8.15 -1.70 -1.02
CA ASN A 374 6.76 -2.10 -1.23
C ASN A 374 6.27 -1.67 -2.63
N VAL A 375 6.21 -2.63 -3.53
CA VAL A 375 5.78 -2.42 -4.92
C VAL A 375 4.37 -1.84 -5.01
N ALA A 376 3.44 -2.26 -4.13
CA ALA A 376 2.06 -1.78 -4.16
C ALA A 376 1.96 -0.29 -3.82
N GLU A 377 2.78 0.20 -2.88
CA GLU A 377 2.85 1.63 -2.54
C GLU A 377 3.23 2.45 -3.79
N TYR A 378 4.30 2.05 -4.47
CA TYR A 378 4.77 2.76 -5.67
C TYR A 378 3.78 2.70 -6.82
N VAL A 379 3.07 1.58 -7.01
CA VAL A 379 2.02 1.50 -8.03
C VAL A 379 0.89 2.50 -7.75
N ILE A 380 0.52 2.69 -6.48
CA ILE A 380 -0.49 3.68 -6.10
C ILE A 380 0.02 5.10 -6.37
N TRP A 381 1.28 5.41 -6.03
CA TRP A 381 1.91 6.69 -6.38
C TRP A 381 1.90 6.95 -7.90
N ILE A 382 2.26 5.93 -8.71
CA ILE A 382 2.25 6.05 -10.17
C ILE A 382 0.85 6.30 -10.70
N LEU A 383 -0.17 5.61 -10.19
CA LEU A 383 -1.57 5.85 -10.56
C LEU A 383 -2.02 7.26 -10.17
N ALA A 384 -1.60 7.77 -9.01
CA ALA A 384 -1.92 9.12 -8.56
C ALA A 384 -1.28 10.19 -9.46
N PHE A 385 -0.03 9.98 -9.91
CA PHE A 385 0.70 10.96 -10.71
C PHE A 385 0.49 10.83 -12.22
N THR A 386 -0.08 9.71 -12.70
CA THR A 386 -0.35 9.52 -14.15
C THR A 386 -1.76 9.99 -14.50
N ARG A 387 -1.91 10.74 -15.60
CA ARG A 387 -3.21 11.21 -16.10
C ARG A 387 -3.99 10.07 -16.76
N THR A 388 -4.56 9.20 -15.93
CA THR A 388 -5.47 8.13 -16.32
C THR A 388 -6.87 8.44 -15.83
N PHE A 389 -7.89 7.78 -16.41
CA PHE A 389 -9.29 7.87 -15.96
C PHE A 389 -9.86 9.30 -15.96
N GLN A 390 -9.85 9.93 -17.13
CA GLN A 390 -10.32 11.32 -17.35
C GLN A 390 -11.79 11.54 -16.97
N GLN A 391 -12.61 10.48 -16.90
CA GLN A 391 -13.99 10.57 -16.44
C GLN A 391 -14.13 11.11 -15.01
N PHE A 392 -13.07 11.10 -14.21
CA PHE A 392 -13.06 11.67 -12.86
C PHE A 392 -12.46 13.09 -12.82
N ASP A 393 -12.19 13.70 -13.96
CA ASP A 393 -11.67 15.06 -14.00
C ASP A 393 -12.69 16.06 -13.43
N ILE A 394 -12.18 17.00 -12.66
CA ILE A 394 -12.95 18.06 -12.05
C ILE A 394 -13.17 19.12 -13.09
N LYS A 395 -14.41 19.23 -13.61
CA LYS A 395 -14.77 20.28 -14.55
C LYS A 395 -14.52 21.64 -13.91
N SER A 396 -13.71 22.47 -14.55
CA SER A 396 -13.57 23.87 -14.17
C SER A 396 -14.95 24.52 -14.24
N SER A 397 -15.36 25.24 -13.20
CA SER A 397 -16.62 25.99 -13.17
C SER A 397 -16.62 27.23 -14.10
N LYS A 398 -15.72 27.24 -15.08
CA LYS A 398 -15.53 28.33 -16.06
C LYS A 398 -15.94 27.95 -17.49
N GLU A 399 -16.66 26.81 -17.68
CA GLU A 399 -17.39 26.53 -18.94
C GLU A 399 -18.89 26.57 -18.68
#